data_590486ac196f3371ff5186bbfe88e5a7
#
_entry.id   590486ac196f3371ff5186bbfe88e5a7
#
_cell.length_a   1.000
_cell.length_b   1.000
_cell.length_c   1.000
_cell.angle_alpha   90.00
_cell.angle_beta   90.00
_cell.angle_gamma   90.00
#
_symmetry.space_group_name_H-M   'P 1'
#
loop_
_entity.id
_entity.type
_entity.pdbx_description
1 polymer ?
#
loop_
_entity_poly.entity_id
_entity_poly.type
_entity_poly.pdbx_seq_one_letter_code
_entity_poly.pdbx_strand_id
1 'polypeptide(L)'
;SEKRAALAPRYLALLLGGVCVMAGLDAALLRLSLPAPVTGAHLAALHGPLMLAGFLGTVISLERAVAARRRWAWVAPYAHAVGMLALLAGAPSAVGKGLLLVGALGLDAVYLYILRTRAGAVATQIEALGALSLTLGTWLWLMDKPLETVVTLWLEFLIFSIIGERLELARVAFIGKVEGRVLGLCLAVLSFSALSLVWVPAQILAAAALLALALIMGYHDVARRTVRGRGQVRSQGRIQGQHP
;
A
#
# COMPACT_ATOMS: atom_id res chain seq x y z
N SER A 1 28.53 -6.99 -17.40
CA SER A 1 27.45 -6.43 -18.27
C SER A 1 26.08 -7.04 -17.96
N GLU A 2 25.94 -8.34 -17.72
CA GLU A 2 24.64 -9.01 -17.44
C GLU A 2 23.95 -8.53 -16.14
N LYS A 3 24.71 -8.29 -15.07
CA LYS A 3 24.14 -7.73 -13.81
C LYS A 3 23.52 -6.35 -14.02
N ARG A 4 24.12 -5.51 -14.87
CA ARG A 4 23.56 -4.18 -15.21
C ARG A 4 22.28 -4.29 -16.04
N ALA A 5 22.22 -5.22 -17.01
CA ALA A 5 21.03 -5.47 -17.80
C ALA A 5 19.86 -5.98 -16.96
N ALA A 6 20.11 -6.81 -15.93
CA ALA A 6 19.09 -7.30 -15.01
C ALA A 6 18.55 -6.23 -14.05
N LEU A 7 19.32 -5.15 -13.81
CA LEU A 7 18.91 -4.04 -12.93
C LEU A 7 18.15 -2.93 -13.70
N ALA A 8 18.37 -2.79 -15.01
CA ALA A 8 17.76 -1.74 -15.81
C ALA A 8 16.22 -1.64 -15.68
N PRO A 9 15.44 -2.75 -15.74
CA PRO A 9 13.99 -2.66 -15.59
C PRO A 9 13.56 -2.19 -14.19
N ARG A 10 14.34 -2.51 -13.15
CA ARG A 10 14.04 -2.05 -11.78
C ARG A 10 14.22 -0.53 -11.67
N TYR A 11 15.33 -0.01 -12.16
CA TYR A 11 15.59 1.43 -12.15
C TYR A 11 14.59 2.19 -13.01
N LEU A 12 14.18 1.64 -14.16
CA LEU A 12 13.15 2.28 -14.97
C LEU A 12 11.81 2.35 -14.24
N ALA A 13 11.34 1.28 -13.61
CA ALA A 13 10.10 1.30 -12.83
C ALA A 13 10.20 2.28 -11.66
N LEU A 14 11.32 2.33 -10.94
CA LEU A 14 11.56 3.29 -9.86
C LEU A 14 11.59 4.73 -10.37
N LEU A 15 12.20 4.98 -11.52
CA LEU A 15 12.21 6.31 -12.14
C LEU A 15 10.80 6.78 -12.49
N LEU A 16 10.00 5.92 -13.13
CA LEU A 16 8.62 6.24 -13.50
C LEU A 16 7.74 6.46 -12.24
N GLY A 17 7.89 5.62 -11.21
CA GLY A 17 7.26 5.84 -9.91
C GLY A 17 7.74 7.13 -9.24
N GLY A 18 9.02 7.47 -9.36
CA GLY A 18 9.60 8.73 -8.91
C GLY A 18 8.98 9.96 -9.57
N VAL A 19 8.69 9.89 -10.86
CA VAL A 19 7.94 10.96 -11.56
C VAL A 19 6.53 11.10 -10.99
N CYS A 20 5.85 9.98 -10.70
CA CYS A 20 4.51 10.02 -10.10
C CYS A 20 4.53 10.68 -8.71
N VAL A 21 5.51 10.38 -7.84
CA VAL A 21 5.59 11.02 -6.52
C VAL A 21 5.93 12.50 -6.62
N MET A 22 6.84 12.90 -7.52
CA MET A 22 7.17 14.32 -7.73
C MET A 22 5.95 15.11 -8.21
N ALA A 23 5.22 14.60 -9.22
CA ALA A 23 3.98 15.20 -9.69
C ALA A 23 2.89 15.19 -8.60
N GLY A 24 2.84 14.15 -7.76
CA GLY A 24 1.92 14.07 -6.63
C GLY A 24 2.21 15.11 -5.55
N LEU A 25 3.47 15.38 -5.25
CA LEU A 25 3.87 16.45 -4.32
C LEU A 25 3.55 17.84 -4.88
N ASP A 26 3.80 18.06 -6.17
CA ASP A 26 3.42 19.29 -6.85
C ASP A 26 1.89 19.52 -6.81
N ALA A 27 1.12 18.47 -7.07
CA ALA A 27 -0.34 18.48 -6.93
C ALA A 27 -0.81 18.78 -5.50
N ALA A 28 -0.07 18.34 -4.47
CA ALA A 28 -0.36 18.68 -3.08
C ALA A 28 -0.18 20.16 -2.81
N LEU A 29 0.89 20.78 -3.32
CA LEU A 29 1.12 22.23 -3.20
C LEU A 29 -0.04 23.00 -3.81
N LEU A 30 -0.50 22.62 -5.01
CA LEU A 30 -1.66 23.24 -5.66
C LEU A 30 -2.94 23.11 -4.81
N ARG A 31 -3.19 21.95 -4.20
CA ARG A 31 -4.34 21.75 -3.31
C ARG A 31 -4.30 22.63 -2.07
N LEU A 32 -3.13 22.94 -1.59
CA LEU A 32 -2.89 23.83 -0.44
C LEU A 32 -2.81 25.30 -0.84
N SER A 33 -3.03 25.61 -2.13
CA SER A 33 -2.88 26.98 -2.68
C SER A 33 -1.50 27.56 -2.46
N LEU A 34 -0.48 26.70 -2.43
CA LEU A 34 0.94 27.09 -2.31
C LEU A 34 1.57 27.21 -3.70
N PRO A 35 2.66 27.97 -3.83
CA PRO A 35 3.42 28.02 -5.08
C PRO A 35 3.88 26.62 -5.49
N ALA A 36 3.59 26.24 -6.73
CA ALA A 36 3.95 24.93 -7.28
C ALA A 36 4.73 25.12 -8.60
N PRO A 37 5.75 24.26 -8.86
CA PRO A 37 6.54 24.31 -10.10
C PRO A 37 5.71 24.16 -11.37
N VAL A 38 4.70 23.30 -11.36
CA VAL A 38 3.78 23.10 -12.48
C VAL A 38 2.37 23.48 -12.06
N THR A 39 1.75 24.36 -12.83
CA THR A 39 0.39 24.84 -12.56
C THR A 39 -0.58 24.26 -13.57
N GLY A 40 -1.55 23.48 -13.11
CA GLY A 40 -2.61 22.93 -13.94
C GLY A 40 -3.81 22.52 -13.07
N ALA A 41 -5.01 23.00 -13.42
CA ALA A 41 -6.21 22.72 -12.61
C ALA A 41 -6.48 21.22 -12.43
N HIS A 42 -6.20 20.39 -13.44
CA HIS A 42 -6.39 18.95 -13.39
C HIS A 42 -5.34 18.23 -12.50
N LEU A 43 -4.13 18.80 -12.34
CA LEU A 43 -3.07 18.22 -11.57
C LEU A 43 -3.45 18.12 -10.08
N ALA A 44 -4.05 19.16 -9.52
CA ALA A 44 -4.51 19.16 -8.13
C ALA A 44 -5.50 18.02 -7.84
N ALA A 45 -6.38 17.67 -8.77
CA ALA A 45 -7.31 16.55 -8.64
C ALA A 45 -6.62 15.18 -8.68
N LEU A 46 -5.45 15.09 -9.31
CA LEU A 46 -4.69 13.84 -9.44
C LEU A 46 -3.77 13.55 -8.25
N HIS A 47 -3.69 14.39 -7.21
CA HIS A 47 -2.81 14.15 -6.06
C HIS A 47 -2.97 12.74 -5.46
N GLY A 48 -4.19 12.36 -5.06
CA GLY A 48 -4.47 11.03 -4.50
C GLY A 48 -4.12 9.89 -5.46
N PRO A 49 -4.62 9.90 -6.70
CA PRO A 49 -4.25 8.93 -7.73
C PRO A 49 -2.74 8.81 -7.95
N LEU A 50 -2.01 9.92 -8.05
CA LEU A 50 -0.55 9.94 -8.24
C LEU A 50 0.19 9.28 -7.08
N MET A 51 -0.21 9.58 -5.84
CA MET A 51 0.43 9.05 -4.65
C MET A 51 0.10 7.57 -4.43
N LEU A 52 -1.17 7.18 -4.52
CA LEU A 52 -1.63 5.85 -4.13
C LEU A 52 -1.54 4.85 -5.28
N ALA A 53 -2.17 5.11 -6.41
CA ALA A 53 -2.19 4.18 -7.53
C ALA A 53 -0.92 4.30 -8.41
N GLY A 54 -0.42 5.51 -8.64
CA GLY A 54 0.77 5.76 -9.44
C GLY A 54 2.05 5.35 -8.73
N PHE A 55 2.40 6.05 -7.66
CA PHE A 55 3.66 5.84 -6.95
C PHE A 55 3.66 4.54 -6.15
N LEU A 56 2.79 4.42 -5.13
CA LEU A 56 2.78 3.24 -4.25
C LEU A 56 2.37 1.98 -5.00
N GLY A 57 1.40 2.06 -5.92
CA GLY A 57 1.04 0.94 -6.80
C GLY A 57 2.24 0.44 -7.59
N THR A 58 3.05 1.34 -8.16
CA THR A 58 4.27 0.97 -8.90
C THR A 58 5.32 0.34 -7.99
N VAL A 59 5.61 0.95 -6.83
CA VAL A 59 6.70 0.49 -5.94
C VAL A 59 6.36 -0.85 -5.30
N ILE A 60 5.16 -1.02 -4.77
CA ILE A 60 4.73 -2.27 -4.14
C ILE A 60 4.65 -3.39 -5.19
N SER A 61 4.09 -3.10 -6.38
CA SER A 61 4.06 -4.07 -7.48
C SER A 61 5.46 -4.46 -7.94
N LEU A 62 6.42 -3.52 -7.99
CA LEU A 62 7.81 -3.79 -8.34
C LEU A 62 8.45 -4.75 -7.33
N GLU A 63 8.28 -4.49 -6.05
CA GLU A 63 8.80 -5.34 -4.99
C GLU A 63 8.26 -6.77 -5.10
N ARG A 64 6.95 -6.92 -5.28
CA ARG A 64 6.30 -8.22 -5.43
C ARG A 64 6.69 -8.91 -6.74
N ALA A 65 6.87 -8.19 -7.85
CA ALA A 65 7.36 -8.74 -9.12
C ALA A 65 8.79 -9.30 -8.99
N VAL A 66 9.66 -8.59 -8.27
CA VAL A 66 11.02 -9.06 -7.96
C VAL A 66 10.98 -10.31 -7.08
N ALA A 67 10.11 -10.35 -6.05
CA ALA A 67 9.95 -11.50 -5.17
C ALA A 67 9.38 -12.72 -5.91
N ALA A 68 8.44 -12.53 -6.83
CA ALA A 68 7.84 -13.61 -7.63
C ALA A 68 8.82 -14.24 -8.62
N ARG A 69 9.86 -13.52 -9.07
CA ARG A 69 10.86 -13.98 -10.06
C ARG A 69 10.24 -14.47 -11.37
N ARG A 70 9.13 -13.86 -11.80
CA ARG A 70 8.40 -14.19 -13.04
C ARG A 70 8.38 -13.00 -13.99
N ARG A 71 8.61 -13.22 -15.29
CA ARG A 71 8.62 -12.14 -16.28
C ARG A 71 7.27 -11.45 -16.40
N TRP A 72 6.17 -12.20 -16.36
CA TRP A 72 4.83 -11.63 -16.45
C TRP A 72 4.47 -10.69 -15.28
N ALA A 73 5.08 -10.91 -14.09
CA ALA A 73 4.83 -10.08 -12.93
C ALA A 73 5.22 -8.60 -13.12
N TRP A 74 6.12 -8.33 -14.09
CA TRP A 74 6.53 -6.96 -14.42
C TRP A 74 5.43 -6.12 -15.09
N VAL A 75 4.37 -6.75 -15.57
CA VAL A 75 3.19 -6.02 -16.10
C VAL A 75 2.62 -5.10 -15.03
N ALA A 76 2.53 -5.55 -13.77
CA ALA A 76 1.92 -4.78 -12.70
C ALA A 76 2.61 -3.42 -12.47
N PRO A 77 3.92 -3.31 -12.15
CA PRO A 77 4.55 -2.02 -11.90
C PRO A 77 4.55 -1.10 -13.13
N TYR A 78 4.77 -1.65 -14.33
CA TYR A 78 4.77 -0.82 -15.54
C TYR A 78 3.37 -0.31 -15.90
N ALA A 79 2.33 -1.12 -15.75
CA ALA A 79 0.97 -0.69 -16.03
C ALA A 79 0.50 0.41 -15.05
N HIS A 80 0.87 0.33 -13.76
CA HIS A 80 0.62 1.41 -12.80
C HIS A 80 1.33 2.69 -13.21
N ALA A 81 2.64 2.63 -13.46
CA ALA A 81 3.42 3.80 -13.82
C ALA A 81 2.94 4.44 -15.13
N VAL A 82 2.82 3.65 -16.20
CA VAL A 82 2.42 4.14 -17.52
C VAL A 82 0.98 4.64 -17.51
N GLY A 83 0.06 3.96 -16.82
CA GLY A 83 -1.33 4.39 -16.68
C GLY A 83 -1.46 5.76 -16.03
N MET A 84 -0.70 5.98 -14.95
CA MET A 84 -0.71 7.27 -14.27
C MET A 84 -0.04 8.37 -15.09
N LEU A 85 1.10 8.08 -15.74
CA LEU A 85 1.77 9.03 -16.61
C LEU A 85 0.93 9.39 -17.84
N ALA A 86 0.14 8.45 -18.38
CA ALA A 86 -0.82 8.72 -19.44
C ALA A 86 -1.89 9.72 -18.99
N LEU A 87 -2.45 9.58 -17.78
CA LEU A 87 -3.38 10.54 -17.21
C LEU A 87 -2.74 11.91 -17.00
N LEU A 88 -1.52 11.93 -16.49
CA LEU A 88 -0.74 13.16 -16.28
C LEU A 88 -0.47 13.89 -17.61
N ALA A 89 -0.20 13.14 -18.68
CA ALA A 89 0.01 13.65 -20.03
C ALA A 89 -1.29 14.06 -20.75
N GLY A 90 -2.45 13.92 -20.12
CA GLY A 90 -3.74 14.31 -20.71
C GLY A 90 -4.33 13.26 -21.67
N ALA A 91 -3.91 12.01 -21.59
CA ALA A 91 -4.54 10.92 -22.34
C ALA A 91 -6.02 10.73 -21.94
N PRO A 92 -6.84 10.09 -22.80
CA PRO A 92 -8.22 9.79 -22.47
C PRO A 92 -8.31 9.04 -21.13
N SER A 93 -9.20 9.50 -20.24
CA SER A 93 -9.35 9.00 -18.87
C SER A 93 -9.48 7.47 -18.80
N ALA A 94 -10.28 6.88 -19.70
CA ALA A 94 -10.48 5.44 -19.78
C ALA A 94 -9.17 4.66 -20.06
N VAL A 95 -8.26 5.23 -20.85
CA VAL A 95 -6.97 4.58 -21.18
C VAL A 95 -6.09 4.52 -19.95
N GLY A 96 -5.88 5.65 -19.28
CA GLY A 96 -5.02 5.69 -18.09
C GLY A 96 -5.61 4.88 -16.93
N LYS A 97 -6.89 5.04 -16.63
CA LYS A 97 -7.60 4.25 -15.59
C LYS A 97 -7.61 2.74 -15.93
N GLY A 98 -7.79 2.39 -17.21
CA GLY A 98 -7.73 1.01 -17.68
C GLY A 98 -6.36 0.38 -17.48
N LEU A 99 -5.28 1.09 -17.78
CA LEU A 99 -3.91 0.64 -17.52
C LEU A 99 -3.64 0.46 -16.02
N LEU A 100 -4.11 1.38 -15.18
CA LEU A 100 -4.03 1.23 -13.72
C LEU A 100 -4.77 0.00 -13.23
N LEU A 101 -5.94 -0.30 -13.79
CA LEU A 101 -6.67 -1.54 -13.46
C LEU A 101 -5.91 -2.79 -13.90
N VAL A 102 -5.26 -2.78 -15.07
CA VAL A 102 -4.37 -3.86 -15.50
C VAL A 102 -3.23 -4.04 -14.51
N GLY A 103 -2.65 -2.95 -14.01
CA GLY A 103 -1.61 -2.98 -12.97
C GLY A 103 -2.11 -3.62 -11.68
N ALA A 104 -3.29 -3.23 -11.19
CA ALA A 104 -3.89 -3.74 -9.98
C ALA A 104 -4.24 -5.24 -10.10
N LEU A 105 -4.86 -5.66 -11.19
CA LEU A 105 -5.13 -7.08 -11.49
C LEU A 105 -3.82 -7.89 -11.62
N GLY A 106 -2.80 -7.29 -12.20
CA GLY A 106 -1.46 -7.88 -12.26
C GLY A 106 -0.86 -8.12 -10.88
N LEU A 107 -1.05 -7.18 -9.95
CA LEU A 107 -0.62 -7.33 -8.55
C LEU A 107 -1.39 -8.43 -7.83
N ASP A 108 -2.72 -8.51 -8.01
CA ASP A 108 -3.54 -9.60 -7.48
C ASP A 108 -3.07 -10.96 -8.00
N ALA A 109 -2.75 -11.06 -9.29
CA ALA A 109 -2.21 -12.28 -9.89
C ALA A 109 -0.85 -12.67 -9.29
N VAL A 110 0.02 -11.69 -8.98
CA VAL A 110 1.31 -11.93 -8.31
C VAL A 110 1.07 -12.49 -6.90
N TYR A 111 0.19 -11.88 -6.11
CA TYR A 111 -0.12 -12.39 -4.77
C TYR A 111 -0.75 -13.79 -4.83
N LEU A 112 -1.69 -14.02 -5.75
CA LEU A 112 -2.29 -15.34 -5.94
C LEU A 112 -1.23 -16.40 -6.30
N TYR A 113 -0.27 -16.06 -7.16
CA TYR A 113 0.86 -16.92 -7.48
C TYR A 113 1.72 -17.22 -6.24
N ILE A 114 2.06 -16.21 -5.45
CA ILE A 114 2.86 -16.37 -4.23
C ILE A 114 2.13 -17.26 -3.22
N LEU A 115 0.84 -17.01 -2.97
CA LEU A 115 0.02 -17.79 -2.05
C LEU A 115 -0.14 -19.25 -2.46
N ARG A 116 -0.16 -19.54 -3.76
CA ARG A 116 -0.25 -20.93 -4.27
C ARG A 116 1.07 -21.68 -4.28
N THR A 117 2.18 -20.96 -4.40
CA THR A 117 3.51 -21.59 -4.56
C THR A 117 4.35 -21.62 -3.28
N ARG A 118 4.01 -20.80 -2.31
CA ARG A 118 4.68 -20.73 -1.02
C ARG A 118 3.65 -20.94 0.08
N ALA A 119 4.01 -21.63 1.18
CA ALA A 119 3.12 -21.74 2.34
C ALA A 119 2.64 -20.33 2.73
N GLY A 120 1.35 -20.04 2.51
CA GLY A 120 0.78 -18.71 2.61
C GLY A 120 0.85 -18.16 4.03
N ALA A 121 1.86 -17.31 4.30
CA ALA A 121 1.92 -16.56 5.54
C ALA A 121 0.72 -15.63 5.67
N VAL A 122 0.20 -15.44 6.86
CA VAL A 122 -0.92 -14.51 7.13
C VAL A 122 -0.58 -13.09 6.66
N ALA A 123 0.67 -12.67 6.81
CA ALA A 123 1.17 -11.41 6.27
C ALA A 123 0.86 -11.25 4.77
N THR A 124 1.23 -12.24 3.97
CA THR A 124 0.97 -12.23 2.51
C THR A 124 -0.53 -12.25 2.18
N GLN A 125 -1.36 -12.91 2.99
CA GLN A 125 -2.82 -12.88 2.82
C GLN A 125 -3.38 -11.48 3.06
N ILE A 126 -2.90 -10.76 4.06
CA ILE A 126 -3.30 -9.39 4.35
C ILE A 126 -2.88 -8.44 3.23
N GLU A 127 -1.66 -8.57 2.73
CA GLU A 127 -1.18 -7.79 1.58
C GLU A 127 -2.00 -8.06 0.32
N ALA A 128 -2.40 -9.31 0.09
CA ALA A 128 -3.30 -9.69 -1.01
C ALA A 128 -4.69 -9.04 -0.88
N LEU A 129 -5.24 -8.94 0.34
CA LEU A 129 -6.47 -8.16 0.58
C LEU A 129 -6.27 -6.68 0.25
N GLY A 130 -5.09 -6.12 0.54
CA GLY A 130 -4.74 -4.77 0.12
C GLY A 130 -4.73 -4.60 -1.39
N ALA A 131 -4.12 -5.53 -2.13
CA ALA A 131 -4.13 -5.52 -3.59
C ALA A 131 -5.57 -5.61 -4.15
N LEU A 132 -6.42 -6.44 -3.55
CA LEU A 132 -7.83 -6.52 -3.91
C LEU A 132 -8.58 -5.20 -3.65
N SER A 133 -8.28 -4.49 -2.56
CA SER A 133 -8.83 -3.15 -2.29
C SER A 133 -8.39 -2.14 -3.36
N LEU A 134 -7.12 -2.19 -3.79
CA LEU A 134 -6.62 -1.36 -4.89
C LEU A 134 -7.36 -1.64 -6.19
N THR A 135 -7.57 -2.91 -6.52
CA THR A 135 -8.30 -3.35 -7.72
C THR A 135 -9.74 -2.86 -7.70
N LEU A 136 -10.46 -3.07 -6.58
CA LEU A 136 -11.84 -2.62 -6.42
C LEU A 136 -11.95 -1.09 -6.54
N GLY A 137 -11.10 -0.34 -5.85
CA GLY A 137 -11.06 1.11 -5.93
C GLY A 137 -10.77 1.61 -7.36
N THR A 138 -9.79 1.02 -8.03
CA THR A 138 -9.42 1.41 -9.39
C THR A 138 -10.52 1.06 -10.41
N TRP A 139 -11.20 -0.07 -10.23
CA TRP A 139 -12.35 -0.44 -11.03
C TRP A 139 -13.52 0.54 -10.85
N LEU A 140 -13.84 0.93 -9.61
CA LEU A 140 -14.86 1.94 -9.33
C LEU A 140 -14.49 3.30 -9.94
N TRP A 141 -13.21 3.67 -9.93
CA TRP A 141 -12.75 4.90 -10.56
C TRP A 141 -12.87 4.85 -12.09
N LEU A 142 -12.63 3.69 -12.70
CA LEU A 142 -12.87 3.47 -14.13
C LEU A 142 -14.37 3.61 -14.48
N MET A 143 -15.26 3.23 -13.55
CA MET A 143 -16.71 3.41 -13.65
C MET A 143 -17.16 4.82 -13.23
N ASP A 144 -16.25 5.79 -13.21
CA ASP A 144 -16.49 7.20 -12.89
C ASP A 144 -17.13 7.46 -11.51
N LYS A 145 -16.91 6.56 -10.55
CA LYS A 145 -17.27 6.83 -9.16
C LYS A 145 -16.40 7.94 -8.58
N PRO A 146 -16.95 8.78 -7.67
CA PRO A 146 -16.22 9.91 -7.10
C PRO A 146 -14.99 9.47 -6.32
N LEU A 147 -13.94 10.29 -6.35
CA LEU A 147 -12.65 10.00 -5.74
C LEU A 147 -12.75 9.79 -4.22
N GLU A 148 -13.71 10.43 -3.55
CA GLU A 148 -13.96 10.28 -2.11
C GLU A 148 -14.33 8.82 -1.74
N THR A 149 -15.06 8.14 -2.61
CA THR A 149 -15.40 6.71 -2.44
C THR A 149 -14.20 5.82 -2.74
N VAL A 150 -13.47 6.13 -3.78
CA VAL A 150 -12.33 5.34 -4.27
C VAL A 150 -11.15 5.41 -3.32
N VAL A 151 -10.86 6.58 -2.78
CA VAL A 151 -9.67 6.83 -1.94
C VAL A 151 -9.67 5.99 -0.68
N THR A 152 -10.82 5.68 -0.11
CA THR A 152 -10.94 4.81 1.07
C THR A 152 -10.36 3.42 0.77
N LEU A 153 -10.73 2.81 -0.35
CA LEU A 153 -10.21 1.50 -0.77
C LEU A 153 -8.72 1.55 -1.09
N TRP A 154 -8.22 2.63 -1.68
CA TRP A 154 -6.79 2.80 -1.91
C TRP A 154 -5.99 3.01 -0.61
N LEU A 155 -6.58 3.65 0.40
CA LEU A 155 -5.98 3.74 1.73
C LEU A 155 -5.93 2.37 2.42
N GLU A 156 -6.95 1.53 2.24
CA GLU A 156 -6.91 0.14 2.72
C GLU A 156 -5.76 -0.65 2.10
N PHE A 157 -5.53 -0.49 0.79
CA PHE A 157 -4.36 -1.07 0.13
C PHE A 157 -3.06 -0.69 0.85
N LEU A 158 -2.86 0.59 1.14
CA LEU A 158 -1.68 1.07 1.86
C LEU A 158 -1.60 0.50 3.28
N ILE A 159 -2.71 0.57 4.03
CA ILE A 159 -2.78 0.10 5.42
C ILE A 159 -2.47 -1.40 5.48
N PHE A 160 -3.09 -2.22 4.63
CA PHE A 160 -2.89 -3.66 4.63
C PHE A 160 -1.49 -4.05 4.17
N SER A 161 -0.90 -3.32 3.23
CA SER A 161 0.50 -3.50 2.84
C SER A 161 1.44 -3.24 4.02
N ILE A 162 1.25 -2.14 4.76
CA ILE A 162 2.05 -1.81 5.94
C ILE A 162 1.86 -2.87 7.05
N ILE A 163 0.64 -3.34 7.28
CA ILE A 163 0.35 -4.35 8.30
C ILE A 163 1.03 -5.67 7.94
N GLY A 164 0.93 -6.11 6.68
CA GLY A 164 1.59 -7.32 6.20
C GLY A 164 3.10 -7.26 6.41
N GLU A 165 3.74 -6.19 5.98
CA GLU A 165 5.18 -5.93 6.20
C GLU A 165 5.56 -5.97 7.69
N ARG A 166 4.75 -5.33 8.55
CA ARG A 166 4.99 -5.32 10.00
C ARG A 166 4.85 -6.71 10.62
N LEU A 167 3.88 -7.51 10.19
CA LEU A 167 3.72 -8.89 10.64
C LEU A 167 4.88 -9.77 10.18
N GLU A 168 5.36 -9.60 8.95
CA GLU A 168 6.51 -10.36 8.44
C GLU A 168 7.79 -10.04 9.23
N LEU A 169 8.07 -8.76 9.49
CA LEU A 169 9.21 -8.33 10.29
C LEU A 169 9.12 -8.79 11.75
N ALA A 170 7.92 -8.89 12.31
CA ALA A 170 7.66 -9.25 13.70
C ALA A 170 7.36 -10.75 13.89
N ARG A 171 7.61 -11.59 12.90
CA ARG A 171 7.26 -13.01 12.85
C ARG A 171 7.68 -13.83 14.07
N VAL A 172 8.76 -13.44 14.75
CA VAL A 172 9.24 -14.08 16.00
C VAL A 172 8.43 -13.64 17.22
N ALA A 173 7.76 -12.50 17.16
CA ALA A 173 7.06 -11.89 18.31
C ALA A 173 5.54 -12.08 18.28
N PHE A 174 4.94 -12.37 17.13
CA PHE A 174 3.51 -12.62 16.99
C PHE A 174 3.18 -14.10 17.16
N ILE A 175 2.28 -14.39 18.09
CA ILE A 175 1.71 -15.72 18.27
C ILE A 175 0.55 -15.86 17.26
N GLY A 176 0.43 -17.01 16.59
CA GLY A 176 -0.54 -17.22 15.48
C GLY A 176 -2.00 -16.86 15.75
N LYS A 177 -2.42 -16.82 17.04
CA LYS A 177 -3.76 -16.32 17.42
C LYS A 177 -3.96 -14.82 17.14
N VAL A 178 -2.90 -14.01 17.26
CA VAL A 178 -2.94 -12.57 16.98
C VAL A 178 -2.99 -12.35 15.49
N GLU A 179 -2.19 -13.05 14.72
CA GLU A 179 -2.19 -12.99 13.25
C GLU A 179 -3.58 -13.28 12.67
N GLY A 180 -4.26 -14.34 13.17
CA GLY A 180 -5.62 -14.68 12.75
C GLY A 180 -6.65 -13.60 13.07
N ARG A 181 -6.52 -12.90 14.21
CA ARG A 181 -7.39 -11.77 14.56
C ARG A 181 -7.16 -10.57 13.64
N VAL A 182 -5.90 -10.28 13.34
CA VAL A 182 -5.53 -9.19 12.42
C VAL A 182 -6.08 -9.47 11.03
N LEU A 183 -5.92 -10.69 10.51
CA LEU A 183 -6.51 -11.10 9.23
C LEU A 183 -8.04 -10.97 9.23
N GLY A 184 -8.71 -11.44 10.30
CA GLY A 184 -10.17 -11.33 10.44
C GLY A 184 -10.65 -9.88 10.43
N LEU A 185 -9.91 -8.96 11.09
CA LEU A 185 -10.22 -7.54 11.07
C LEU A 185 -9.97 -6.91 9.69
N CYS A 186 -8.91 -7.28 8.97
CA CYS A 186 -8.68 -6.81 7.61
C CYS A 186 -9.80 -7.26 6.67
N LEU A 187 -10.26 -8.51 6.79
CA LEU A 187 -11.42 -9.01 6.06
C LEU A 187 -12.69 -8.23 6.40
N ALA A 188 -12.92 -7.93 7.67
CA ALA A 188 -14.06 -7.13 8.12
C ALA A 188 -14.02 -5.71 7.55
N VAL A 189 -12.84 -5.04 7.59
CA VAL A 189 -12.66 -3.71 7.00
C VAL A 189 -13.05 -3.74 5.52
N LEU A 190 -12.43 -4.60 4.73
CA LEU A 190 -12.70 -4.69 3.29
C LEU A 190 -14.17 -5.01 3.01
N SER A 191 -14.77 -5.95 3.76
CA SER A 191 -16.17 -6.34 3.58
C SER A 191 -17.13 -5.19 3.90
N PHE A 192 -16.91 -4.46 5.00
CA PHE A 192 -17.75 -3.34 5.37
C PHE A 192 -17.54 -2.13 4.46
N SER A 193 -16.33 -1.88 3.97
CA SER A 193 -16.07 -0.84 2.99
C SER A 193 -16.76 -1.16 1.65
N ALA A 194 -16.70 -2.39 1.19
CA ALA A 194 -17.45 -2.81 0.00
C ALA A 194 -18.98 -2.72 0.22
N LEU A 195 -19.48 -3.13 1.39
CA LEU A 195 -20.90 -3.02 1.74
C LEU A 195 -21.36 -1.56 1.81
N SER A 196 -20.50 -0.64 2.21
CA SER A 196 -20.83 0.79 2.31
C SER A 196 -21.18 1.43 0.97
N LEU A 197 -20.81 0.80 -0.15
CA LEU A 197 -21.21 1.25 -1.49
C LEU A 197 -22.73 1.18 -1.72
N VAL A 198 -23.41 0.32 -1.00
CA VAL A 198 -24.87 0.12 -1.09
C VAL A 198 -25.59 0.44 0.22
N TRP A 199 -24.89 0.41 1.35
CA TRP A 199 -25.44 0.67 2.69
C TRP A 199 -24.48 1.54 3.52
N VAL A 200 -24.72 2.84 3.48
CA VAL A 200 -23.85 3.87 4.09
C VAL A 200 -23.47 3.58 5.56
N PRO A 201 -24.37 3.07 6.45
CA PRO A 201 -23.99 2.79 7.83
C PRO A 201 -22.84 1.78 7.99
N ALA A 202 -22.56 0.95 6.98
CA ALA A 202 -21.42 0.03 7.02
C ALA A 202 -20.06 0.76 7.14
N GLN A 203 -19.97 2.03 6.79
CA GLN A 203 -18.77 2.85 7.01
C GLN A 203 -18.39 2.93 8.49
N ILE A 204 -19.36 2.98 9.39
CA ILE A 204 -19.12 3.00 10.82
C ILE A 204 -18.51 1.67 11.28
N LEU A 205 -18.99 0.56 10.73
CA LEU A 205 -18.44 -0.77 11.02
C LEU A 205 -17.01 -0.92 10.48
N ALA A 206 -16.74 -0.42 9.28
CA ALA A 206 -15.38 -0.38 8.71
C ALA A 206 -14.44 0.46 9.59
N ALA A 207 -14.87 1.65 10.02
CA ALA A 207 -14.10 2.52 10.89
C ALA A 207 -13.83 1.86 12.27
N ALA A 208 -14.82 1.20 12.86
CA ALA A 208 -14.66 0.47 14.10
C ALA A 208 -13.65 -0.69 13.97
N ALA A 209 -13.70 -1.44 12.86
CA ALA A 209 -12.74 -2.50 12.57
C ALA A 209 -11.32 -1.96 12.36
N LEU A 210 -11.16 -0.83 11.67
CA LEU A 210 -9.87 -0.14 11.52
C LEU A 210 -9.31 0.33 12.86
N LEU A 211 -10.16 0.89 13.73
CA LEU A 211 -9.74 1.29 15.06
C LEU A 211 -9.27 0.08 15.91
N ALA A 212 -10.03 -1.02 15.89
CA ALA A 212 -9.63 -2.25 16.57
C ALA A 212 -8.29 -2.77 16.03
N LEU A 213 -8.10 -2.73 14.72
CA LEU A 213 -6.86 -3.13 14.04
C LEU A 213 -5.68 -2.25 14.50
N ALA A 214 -5.86 -0.93 14.53
CA ALA A 214 -4.85 0.02 14.99
C ALA A 214 -4.47 -0.20 16.46
N LEU A 215 -5.45 -0.48 17.33
CA LEU A 215 -5.21 -0.79 18.74
C LEU A 215 -4.43 -2.10 18.93
N ILE A 216 -4.78 -3.15 18.20
CA ILE A 216 -4.06 -4.44 18.25
C ILE A 216 -2.62 -4.26 17.75
N MET A 217 -2.43 -3.62 16.61
CA MET A 217 -1.09 -3.38 16.06
C MET A 217 -0.25 -2.49 16.99
N GLY A 218 -0.83 -1.44 17.55
CA GLY A 218 -0.15 -0.55 18.49
C GLY A 218 0.21 -1.23 19.83
N TYR A 219 -0.63 -2.15 20.31
CA TYR A 219 -0.34 -2.91 21.52
C TYR A 219 0.81 -3.91 21.32
N HIS A 220 0.88 -4.55 20.16
CA HIS A 220 1.88 -5.56 19.85
C HIS A 220 3.13 -5.00 19.15
N ASP A 221 3.26 -3.67 19.04
CA ASP A 221 4.40 -3.04 18.37
C ASP A 221 5.71 -3.36 19.08
N VAL A 222 6.57 -4.10 18.36
CA VAL A 222 7.89 -4.55 18.82
C VAL A 222 8.80 -3.36 19.14
N ALA A 223 8.66 -2.24 18.45
CA ALA A 223 9.46 -1.05 18.68
C ALA A 223 9.29 -0.51 20.11
N ARG A 224 8.07 -0.56 20.67
CA ARG A 224 7.81 -0.16 22.07
C ARG A 224 8.50 -1.05 23.09
N ARG A 225 8.65 -2.36 22.79
CA ARG A 225 9.33 -3.30 23.70
C ARG A 225 10.84 -3.08 23.72
N THR A 226 11.44 -2.79 22.59
CA THR A 226 12.90 -2.55 22.47
C THR A 226 13.32 -1.27 23.21
N VAL A 227 12.52 -0.21 23.15
CA VAL A 227 12.78 1.03 23.87
C VAL A 227 12.67 0.85 25.39
N ARG A 228 11.67 0.10 25.87
CA ARG A 228 11.50 -0.22 27.31
C ARG A 228 12.64 -1.09 27.83
N GLY A 229 13.09 -2.10 27.08
CA GLY A 229 14.22 -2.96 27.46
C GLY A 229 15.55 -2.20 27.61
N ARG A 230 15.82 -1.24 26.71
CA ARG A 230 17.02 -0.37 26.82
C ARG A 230 16.97 0.56 28.02
N GLY A 231 15.79 1.06 28.39
CA GLY A 231 15.60 1.91 29.58
C GLY A 231 15.89 1.13 30.87
N GLN A 232 15.50 -0.14 30.98
CA GLN A 232 15.72 -0.97 32.17
C GLN A 232 17.20 -1.37 32.33
N VAL A 233 17.89 -1.71 31.24
CA VAL A 233 19.33 -2.03 31.29
C VAL A 233 20.14 -0.80 31.70
N ARG A 234 19.75 0.40 31.28
CA ARG A 234 20.45 1.64 31.65
C ARG A 234 20.21 2.03 33.11
N SER A 235 19.05 1.71 33.68
CA SER A 235 18.75 1.96 35.11
C SER A 235 19.46 0.97 36.02
N GLN A 236 19.56 -0.30 35.64
CA GLN A 236 20.29 -1.31 36.43
C GLN A 236 21.82 -1.09 36.42
N GLY A 237 22.40 -0.68 35.29
CA GLY A 237 23.83 -0.32 35.23
C GLY A 237 24.20 0.91 36.09
N ARG A 238 23.26 1.80 36.35
CA ARG A 238 23.46 3.00 37.19
C ARG A 238 23.41 2.68 38.70
N ILE A 239 22.68 1.61 39.08
CA ILE A 239 22.57 1.19 40.49
C ILE A 239 23.81 0.36 40.92
N GLN A 240 24.38 -0.43 40.00
CA GLN A 240 25.60 -1.23 40.30
C GLN A 240 26.89 -0.41 40.31
N GLY A 241 26.92 0.80 39.81
CA GLY A 241 28.09 1.69 39.82
C GLY A 241 28.21 2.60 41.06
N GLN A 242 27.38 2.46 42.10
CA GLN A 242 27.35 3.34 43.29
C GLN A 242 27.71 2.62 44.60
N HIS A 243 28.42 1.53 44.56
CA HIS A 243 29.05 0.97 45.76
C HIS A 243 30.57 1.18 45.69
N PRO A 244 31.15 1.93 46.66
CA PRO A 244 32.58 2.17 46.79
C PRO A 244 33.35 0.91 47.21
#